data_094ad91d31e28163b78319af01e9a3ca
#
_entry.id   094ad91d31e28163b78319af01e9a3ca
#
_cell.length_a   1.000
_cell.length_b   1.000
_cell.length_c   1.000
_cell.angle_alpha   90.00
_cell.angle_beta   90.00
_cell.angle_gamma   90.00
#
_symmetry.space_group_name_H-M   'P 1'
#
loop_
_entity.id
_entity.type
_entity.pdbx_description
1 polymer ?
#
loop_
_entity_poly.entity_id
_entity_poly.type
_entity_poly.pdbx_seq_one_letter_code
_entity_poly.pdbx_strand_id
1 'polypeptide(L)'
;LRQQTHSLYSRLGERSGIKKFATNLYASHKANAVIGHYFEHVPEKPFIKNVTDFVSVHSGGGGVYTQRDMTTVHKDLGITLGDFLAAGGDVQTVLTDLGHGENETQEVICFLVSLAPTVVTK
;
A
#
# COMPACT_ATOMS: atom_id res chain seq x y z
N LEU A 1 -7.55 -9.72 19.04
CA LEU A 1 -7.17 -11.03 19.51
C LEU A 1 -6.21 -11.72 18.54
N ARG A 2 -6.48 -11.66 17.24
CA ARG A 2 -5.56 -12.23 16.25
C ARG A 2 -4.22 -11.52 16.28
N GLN A 3 -4.21 -10.21 16.51
CA GLN A 3 -2.98 -9.44 16.63
C GLN A 3 -2.14 -9.84 17.85
N GLN A 4 -2.77 -10.39 18.88
CA GLN A 4 -2.04 -10.87 20.04
C GLN A 4 -1.28 -12.16 19.76
N THR A 5 -1.79 -12.99 18.84
CA THR A 5 -1.16 -14.27 18.51
C THR A 5 -0.37 -14.18 17.19
N HIS A 6 -0.88 -13.41 16.24
CA HIS A 6 -0.26 -13.27 14.93
C HIS A 6 -0.38 -11.82 14.48
N SER A 7 0.75 -11.13 14.31
CA SER A 7 0.76 -9.76 13.81
C SER A 7 0.21 -9.72 12.38
N LEU A 8 -0.25 -8.55 11.96
CA LEU A 8 -0.66 -8.37 10.57
C LEU A 8 0.49 -8.73 9.62
N TYR A 9 1.72 -8.37 9.99
CA TYR A 9 2.90 -8.74 9.22
C TYR A 9 2.98 -10.24 8.97
N SER A 10 2.81 -11.04 10.01
CA SER A 10 2.83 -12.50 9.90
C SER A 10 1.69 -13.01 9.04
N ARG A 11 0.50 -12.46 9.22
CA ARG A 11 -0.68 -12.89 8.45
C ARG A 11 -0.61 -12.51 6.99
N LEU A 12 0.15 -11.47 6.63
CA LEU A 12 0.37 -11.07 5.24
C LEU A 12 1.46 -11.90 4.57
N GLY A 13 2.10 -12.83 5.28
CA GLY A 13 3.14 -13.68 4.74
C GLY A 13 4.54 -13.13 4.93
N GLU A 14 4.71 -12.25 5.90
CA GLU A 14 5.97 -11.60 6.23
C GLU A 14 6.48 -10.78 5.04
N ARG A 15 7.78 -10.50 5.02
CA ARG A 15 8.32 -9.61 3.99
C ARG A 15 8.11 -10.14 2.56
N SER A 16 8.24 -11.45 2.36
CA SER A 16 8.05 -12.04 1.02
C SER A 16 6.61 -11.92 0.53
N GLY A 17 5.63 -12.08 1.43
CA GLY A 17 4.22 -11.91 1.10
C GLY A 17 3.89 -10.45 0.81
N ILE A 18 4.45 -9.54 1.59
CA ILE A 18 4.26 -8.11 1.39
C ILE A 18 4.91 -7.67 0.08
N LYS A 19 6.05 -8.23 -0.27
CA LYS A 19 6.70 -7.93 -1.55
C LYS A 19 5.84 -8.37 -2.73
N LYS A 20 5.19 -9.52 -2.63
CA LYS A 20 4.24 -9.96 -3.66
C LYS A 20 3.09 -8.98 -3.80
N PHE A 21 2.56 -8.52 -2.67
CA PHE A 21 1.51 -7.51 -2.66
C PHE A 21 1.99 -6.24 -3.36
N ALA A 22 3.16 -5.73 -3.00
CA ALA A 22 3.70 -4.50 -3.60
C ALA A 22 3.93 -4.65 -5.09
N THR A 23 4.43 -5.80 -5.53
CA THR A 23 4.67 -6.09 -6.95
C THR A 23 3.38 -6.05 -7.74
N ASN A 24 2.35 -6.74 -7.24
CA ASN A 24 1.06 -6.79 -7.91
C ASN A 24 0.34 -5.44 -7.85
N LEU A 25 0.52 -4.71 -6.75
CA LEU A 25 -0.06 -3.38 -6.58
C LEU A 25 0.50 -2.40 -7.61
N TYR A 26 1.81 -2.44 -7.85
CA TYR A 26 2.42 -1.59 -8.88
C TYR A 26 1.76 -1.82 -10.24
N ALA A 27 1.60 -3.08 -10.63
CA ALA A 27 0.98 -3.43 -11.91
C ALA A 27 -0.47 -2.97 -11.97
N SER A 28 -1.23 -3.15 -10.88
CA SER A 28 -2.63 -2.72 -10.82
C SER A 28 -2.78 -1.22 -10.90
N HIS A 29 -1.97 -0.48 -10.16
CA HIS A 29 -2.00 0.99 -10.19
C HIS A 29 -1.64 1.52 -11.57
N LYS A 30 -0.61 0.97 -12.19
CA LYS A 30 -0.17 1.42 -13.51
C LYS A 30 -1.22 1.17 -14.58
N ALA A 31 -1.98 0.09 -14.45
CA ALA A 31 -3.06 -0.26 -15.36
C ALA A 31 -4.38 0.44 -15.04
N ASN A 32 -4.49 1.08 -13.89
CA ASN A 32 -5.71 1.74 -13.45
C ASN A 32 -5.98 2.99 -14.28
N ALA A 33 -7.15 3.08 -14.91
CA ALA A 33 -7.49 4.20 -15.79
C ALA A 33 -7.52 5.55 -15.07
N VAL A 34 -7.78 5.54 -13.76
CA VAL A 34 -7.90 6.77 -12.97
C VAL A 34 -6.54 7.28 -12.53
N ILE A 35 -5.68 6.40 -12.03
CA ILE A 35 -4.42 6.79 -11.38
C ILE A 35 -3.16 6.36 -12.13
N GLY A 36 -3.30 5.59 -13.21
CA GLY A 36 -2.14 5.06 -13.92
C GLY A 36 -1.17 6.14 -14.38
N HIS A 37 -1.68 7.32 -14.71
CA HIS A 37 -0.84 8.43 -15.18
C HIS A 37 0.18 8.90 -14.15
N TYR A 38 -0.10 8.73 -12.85
CA TYR A 38 0.86 9.07 -11.80
C TYR A 38 2.08 8.14 -11.81
N PHE A 39 1.94 6.96 -12.42
CA PHE A 39 2.98 5.93 -12.42
C PHE A 39 3.78 5.88 -13.70
N GLU A 40 3.51 6.79 -14.65
CA GLU A 40 4.17 6.80 -15.95
C GLU A 40 5.70 6.88 -15.82
N HIS A 41 6.19 7.63 -14.83
CA HIS A 41 7.61 7.80 -14.60
C HIS A 41 8.07 7.26 -13.24
N VAL A 42 7.25 6.42 -12.59
CA VAL A 42 7.61 5.82 -11.32
C VAL A 42 8.32 4.48 -11.57
N PRO A 43 9.61 4.35 -11.19
CA PRO A 43 10.33 3.10 -11.42
C PRO A 43 9.76 1.97 -10.56
N GLU A 44 9.66 0.79 -11.14
CA GLU A 44 9.07 -0.37 -10.48
C GLU A 44 9.82 -0.79 -9.21
N LYS A 45 11.13 -0.98 -9.32
CA LYS A 45 11.92 -1.53 -8.21
C LYS A 45 11.90 -0.63 -6.97
N PRO A 46 12.17 0.68 -7.09
CA PRO A 46 12.06 1.55 -5.92
C PRO A 46 10.66 1.60 -5.33
N PHE A 47 9.62 1.59 -6.16
CA PHE A 47 8.24 1.57 -5.67
C PHE A 47 7.98 0.31 -4.83
N ILE A 48 8.35 -0.85 -5.36
CA ILE A 48 8.14 -2.13 -4.66
C ILE A 48 8.88 -2.13 -3.33
N LYS A 49 10.14 -1.67 -3.33
CA LYS A 49 10.93 -1.61 -2.10
C LYS A 49 10.27 -0.69 -1.07
N ASN A 50 9.87 0.50 -1.50
CA ASN A 50 9.29 1.49 -0.60
C ASN A 50 7.98 1.01 0.00
N VAL A 51 7.10 0.42 -0.80
CA VAL A 51 5.82 -0.11 -0.31
C VAL A 51 6.08 -1.30 0.63
N THR A 52 7.00 -2.19 0.26
CA THR A 52 7.34 -3.34 1.09
C THR A 52 7.85 -2.89 2.46
N ASP A 53 8.78 -1.94 2.48
CA ASP A 53 9.33 -1.41 3.72
C ASP A 53 8.26 -0.73 4.57
N PHE A 54 7.45 0.11 3.95
CA PHE A 54 6.42 0.87 4.65
C PHE A 54 5.37 -0.05 5.29
N VAL A 55 4.86 -1.00 4.52
CA VAL A 55 3.84 -1.93 5.02
C VAL A 55 4.45 -2.86 6.08
N SER A 56 5.69 -3.31 5.89
CA SER A 56 6.37 -4.17 6.87
C SER A 56 6.48 -3.49 8.23
N VAL A 57 6.93 -2.23 8.25
CA VAL A 57 7.06 -1.46 9.49
C VAL A 57 5.71 -1.29 10.17
N HIS A 58 4.71 -0.88 9.43
CA HIS A 58 3.40 -0.54 10.00
C HIS A 58 2.53 -1.75 10.31
N SER A 59 2.88 -2.93 9.81
CA SER A 59 2.13 -4.16 10.10
C SER A 59 2.74 -4.98 11.24
N GLY A 60 3.82 -4.50 11.84
CA GLY A 60 4.44 -5.15 13.00
C GLY A 60 5.69 -5.96 12.66
N GLY A 61 6.23 -5.80 11.44
CA GLY A 61 7.44 -6.52 11.02
C GLY A 61 8.75 -5.95 11.57
N GLY A 62 8.68 -4.81 12.25
CA GLY A 62 9.87 -4.14 12.75
C GLY A 62 10.63 -3.43 11.64
N GLY A 63 11.85 -3.01 11.96
CA GLY A 63 12.66 -2.26 11.02
C GLY A 63 12.33 -0.77 11.03
N VAL A 64 12.91 -0.06 10.09
CA VAL A 64 12.75 1.39 9.97
C VAL A 64 12.40 1.75 8.53
N TYR A 65 11.41 2.63 8.37
CA TYR A 65 11.10 3.18 7.05
C TYR A 65 12.01 4.40 6.84
N THR A 66 12.94 4.28 5.93
CA THR A 66 13.97 5.31 5.70
C THR A 66 13.68 6.18 4.48
N GLN A 67 12.61 5.92 3.77
CA GLN A 67 12.25 6.69 2.59
C GLN A 67 11.57 8.00 2.98
N ARG A 68 11.36 8.87 1.99
CA ARG A 68 10.65 10.13 2.26
C ARG A 68 9.24 9.84 2.78
N ASP A 69 8.76 10.70 3.69
CA ASP A 69 7.43 10.50 4.27
C ASP A 69 6.33 10.68 3.22
N MET A 70 5.14 10.22 3.56
CA MET A 70 4.01 10.20 2.62
C MET A 70 3.62 11.61 2.18
N THR A 71 3.67 12.58 3.08
CA THR A 71 3.33 13.97 2.76
C THR A 71 4.29 14.52 1.70
N THR A 72 5.59 14.35 1.92
CA THR A 72 6.62 14.86 1.01
C THR A 72 6.49 14.21 -0.37
N VAL A 73 6.27 12.89 -0.41
CA VAL A 73 6.21 12.16 -1.67
C VAL A 73 4.98 12.55 -2.50
N HIS A 74 3.87 12.89 -1.85
CA HIS A 74 2.60 13.11 -2.55
C HIS A 74 2.20 14.58 -2.70
N LYS A 75 2.89 15.50 -2.04
CA LYS A 75 2.39 16.87 -1.89
C LYS A 75 2.16 17.62 -3.20
N ASP A 76 2.93 17.33 -4.23
CA ASP A 76 2.84 18.07 -5.50
C ASP A 76 2.12 17.30 -6.60
N LEU A 77 1.53 16.15 -6.28
CA LEU A 77 0.88 15.31 -7.28
C LEU A 77 -0.57 15.71 -7.58
N GLY A 78 -1.18 16.51 -6.70
CA GLY A 78 -2.58 16.91 -6.90
C GLY A 78 -3.57 15.77 -6.79
N ILE A 79 -3.28 14.80 -5.93
CA ILE A 79 -4.12 13.62 -5.75
C ILE A 79 -5.44 14.01 -5.10
N THR A 80 -6.55 13.64 -5.74
CA THR A 80 -7.89 13.89 -5.22
C THR A 80 -8.35 12.72 -4.35
N LEU A 81 -9.44 12.93 -3.61
CA LEU A 81 -10.06 11.83 -2.86
C LEU A 81 -10.50 10.71 -3.80
N GLY A 82 -11.03 11.03 -4.97
CA GLY A 82 -11.40 10.02 -5.97
C GLY A 82 -10.20 9.18 -6.41
N ASP A 83 -9.04 9.81 -6.63
CA ASP A 83 -7.81 9.11 -6.96
C ASP A 83 -7.39 8.18 -5.82
N PHE A 84 -7.48 8.67 -4.59
CA PHE A 84 -7.13 7.88 -3.41
C PHE A 84 -8.04 6.65 -3.28
N LEU A 85 -9.34 6.82 -3.53
CA LEU A 85 -10.30 5.71 -3.46
C LEU A 85 -10.06 4.68 -4.57
N ALA A 86 -9.66 5.13 -5.76
CA ALA A 86 -9.30 4.24 -6.86
C ALA A 86 -8.09 3.37 -6.48
N ALA A 87 -7.08 3.98 -5.84
CA ALA A 87 -5.92 3.25 -5.35
C ALA A 87 -6.32 2.23 -4.28
N GLY A 88 -7.23 2.59 -3.39
CA GLY A 88 -7.76 1.68 -2.36
C GLY A 88 -8.46 0.47 -2.97
N GLY A 89 -9.18 0.66 -4.07
CA GLY A 89 -9.80 -0.42 -4.81
C GLY A 89 -8.77 -1.42 -5.34
N ASP A 90 -7.64 -0.92 -5.85
CA ASP A 90 -6.55 -1.78 -6.30
C ASP A 90 -5.98 -2.58 -5.14
N VAL A 91 -5.78 -1.94 -3.98
CA VAL A 91 -5.28 -2.62 -2.78
C VAL A 91 -6.18 -3.79 -2.42
N GLN A 92 -7.48 -3.56 -2.38
CA GLN A 92 -8.46 -4.60 -2.03
C GLN A 92 -8.40 -5.76 -3.04
N THR A 93 -8.37 -5.45 -4.32
CA THR A 93 -8.32 -6.46 -5.37
C THR A 93 -7.06 -7.32 -5.27
N VAL A 94 -5.90 -6.68 -5.12
CA VAL A 94 -4.63 -7.40 -5.05
C VAL A 94 -4.58 -8.31 -3.82
N LEU A 95 -5.02 -7.83 -2.66
CA LEU A 95 -5.02 -8.67 -1.45
C LEU A 95 -5.96 -9.86 -1.60
N THR A 96 -7.14 -9.65 -2.17
CA THR A 96 -8.09 -10.73 -2.42
C THR A 96 -7.51 -11.76 -3.39
N ASP A 97 -6.89 -11.30 -4.46
CA ASP A 97 -6.29 -12.19 -5.47
C ASP A 97 -5.13 -13.01 -4.90
N LEU A 98 -4.41 -12.46 -3.92
CA LEU A 98 -3.33 -13.20 -3.24
C LEU A 98 -3.85 -14.18 -2.19
N GLY A 99 -5.16 -14.23 -1.98
CA GLY A 99 -5.77 -15.18 -1.06
C GLY A 99 -5.87 -14.71 0.39
N HIS A 100 -5.68 -13.42 0.64
CA HIS A 100 -5.85 -12.89 1.99
C HIS A 100 -7.32 -12.80 2.36
N GLY A 101 -7.62 -13.08 3.63
CA GLY A 101 -8.97 -13.02 4.13
C GLY A 101 -9.50 -11.60 4.30
N GLU A 102 -10.79 -11.51 4.60
CA GLU A 102 -11.43 -10.22 4.78
C GLU A 102 -10.82 -9.41 5.93
N ASN A 103 -10.45 -10.08 7.03
CA ASN A 103 -9.88 -9.40 8.19
C ASN A 103 -8.54 -8.73 7.85
N GLU A 104 -7.65 -9.43 7.17
CA GLU A 104 -6.36 -8.89 6.76
C GLU A 104 -6.54 -7.76 5.76
N THR A 105 -7.44 -7.93 4.81
CA THR A 105 -7.74 -6.92 3.80
C THR A 105 -8.27 -5.65 4.47
N GLN A 106 -9.21 -5.78 5.40
CA GLN A 106 -9.77 -4.63 6.09
C GLN A 106 -8.74 -3.91 6.97
N GLU A 107 -7.86 -4.66 7.63
CA GLU A 107 -6.80 -4.03 8.44
C GLU A 107 -5.86 -3.20 7.58
N VAL A 108 -5.46 -3.70 6.41
CA VAL A 108 -4.60 -2.95 5.50
C VAL A 108 -5.32 -1.71 4.98
N ILE A 109 -6.58 -1.84 4.59
CA ILE A 109 -7.36 -0.72 4.06
C ILE A 109 -7.58 0.34 5.12
N CYS A 110 -7.92 -0.03 6.35
CA CYS A 110 -8.07 0.92 7.45
C CYS A 110 -6.80 1.71 7.71
N PHE A 111 -5.66 1.01 7.73
CA PHE A 111 -4.37 1.65 7.89
C PHE A 111 -4.11 2.64 6.76
N LEU A 112 -4.35 2.25 5.51
CA LEU A 112 -4.12 3.12 4.35
C LEU A 112 -5.08 4.31 4.32
N VAL A 113 -6.35 4.12 4.71
CA VAL A 113 -7.32 5.21 4.78
C VAL A 113 -6.87 6.27 5.77
N SER A 114 -6.21 5.88 6.85
CA SER A 114 -5.69 6.83 7.84
C SER A 114 -4.63 7.76 7.25
N LEU A 115 -4.07 7.42 6.09
CA LEU A 115 -3.07 8.24 5.40
C LEU A 115 -3.68 9.27 4.45
N ALA A 116 -5.00 9.26 4.27
CA ALA A 116 -5.64 10.18 3.33
C ALA A 116 -5.21 11.63 3.50
N PRO A 117 -5.12 12.20 4.73
CA PRO A 117 -4.71 13.59 4.88
C PRO A 117 -3.29 13.89 4.38
N THR A 118 -2.42 12.88 4.27
CA THR A 118 -1.05 13.06 3.78
C THR A 118 -0.92 12.82 2.29
N VAL A 119 -1.89 12.14 1.68
CA VAL A 119 -1.85 11.75 0.26
C VAL A 119 -2.76 12.64 -0.58
N VAL A 120 -3.97 12.91 -0.11
CA VAL A 120 -4.93 13.75 -0.82
C VAL A 120 -4.53 15.21 -0.64
N THR A 121 -4.12 15.86 -1.73
CA THR A 121 -3.63 17.24 -1.71
C THR A 121 -4.52 18.17 -2.54
N LYS A 122 -5.62 17.67 -3.06
CA LYS A 122 -6.48 18.47 -3.93
C LYS A 122 -7.99 18.28 -3.69
#